data_81c76958ad65eafbfec861254d23789e
#
_entry.id   81c76958ad65eafbfec861254d23789e
#
_cell.length_a   1.000
_cell.length_b   1.000
_cell.length_c   1.000
_cell.angle_alpha   90.00
_cell.angle_beta   90.00
_cell.angle_gamma   90.00
#
_symmetry.space_group_name_H-M   'P 1'
#
loop_
_entity.id
_entity.type
_entity.pdbx_description
1 polymer ?
#
loop_
_entity_poly.entity_id
_entity_poly.type
_entity_poly.pdbx_seq_one_letter_code
_entity_poly.pdbx_strand_id
1 'polypeptide(L)'
;ACLVGSEMCIRDRYTKWFDYDKIEKSLVLRTRQKGDFLTIDDRFSRKSIQDYMVNEKIPRSIREEMPLLCEENHVLWVPGYRISSFYKINENTKYILQVQLRGGQIDVGTY
;
A
#
# COMPACT_ATOMS: atom_id res chain seq x y z
N ALA A 1 -15.33 -1.04 -12.79
CA ALA A 1 -15.08 0.05 -12.66
C ALA A 1 -16.11 1.06 -12.40
N CYS A 2 -15.89 1.90 -11.59
CA CYS A 2 -16.70 2.80 -11.31
C CYS A 2 -16.53 4.06 -11.78
N LEU A 3 -17.43 4.47 -12.23
CA LEU A 3 -17.34 5.30 -13.03
C LEU A 3 -17.97 6.56 -12.75
N VAL A 4 -18.54 6.72 -11.63
CA VAL A 4 -19.17 7.90 -11.26
C VAL A 4 -18.20 8.78 -10.56
N GLY A 5 -18.10 10.02 -10.92
CA GLY A 5 -17.05 10.89 -10.52
C GLY A 5 -16.78 10.99 -9.04
N SER A 6 -17.78 11.26 -8.24
CA SER A 6 -17.52 11.40 -6.81
C SER A 6 -17.12 10.09 -6.17
N GLU A 7 -17.67 8.98 -6.65
CA GLU A 7 -17.26 7.68 -6.16
C GLU A 7 -15.84 7.34 -6.58
N MET A 8 -15.44 7.78 -7.77
CA MET A 8 -14.07 7.57 -8.20
C MET A 8 -13.08 8.27 -7.30
N CYS A 9 -13.39 9.47 -6.88
CA CYS A 9 -12.50 10.21 -5.98
C CYS A 9 -12.32 9.49 -4.65
N ILE A 10 -13.38 8.88 -4.15
CA ILE A 10 -13.31 8.13 -2.92
C ILE A 10 -12.55 6.83 -3.15
N ARG A 11 -12.81 6.17 -4.28
CA ARG A 11 -12.17 4.91 -4.59
C ARG A 11 -10.69 5.03 -4.86
N ASP A 12 -10.24 6.16 -5.39
CA ASP A 12 -8.83 6.36 -5.64
C ASP A 12 -8.00 6.27 -4.38
N ARG A 13 -8.61 6.47 -3.21
CA ARG A 13 -7.92 6.32 -1.94
C ARG A 13 -7.72 4.87 -1.56
N TYR A 14 -8.54 3.98 -2.12
CA TYR A 14 -8.58 2.58 -1.72
C TYR A 14 -8.32 1.63 -2.87
N THR A 15 -7.86 2.15 -4.01
CA THR A 15 -7.46 1.34 -5.15
C THR A 15 -6.07 1.75 -5.57
N LYS A 16 -5.16 0.80 -5.59
CA LYS A 16 -3.77 1.07 -5.98
C LYS A 16 -3.26 -0.01 -6.91
N TRP A 17 -2.27 0.36 -7.70
CA TRP A 17 -1.67 -0.52 -8.68
C TRP A 17 -0.20 -0.69 -8.35
N PHE A 18 0.29 -1.93 -8.48
CA PHE A 18 1.65 -2.28 -8.12
C PHE A 18 2.30 -3.08 -9.24
N ASP A 19 3.63 -3.03 -9.31
CA ASP A 19 4.38 -3.83 -10.26
C ASP A 19 4.39 -5.28 -9.75
N TYR A 20 3.63 -6.14 -10.42
CA TYR A 20 3.44 -7.51 -9.98
C TYR A 20 4.76 -8.29 -9.93
N ASP A 21 5.68 -8.02 -10.86
CA ASP A 21 6.95 -8.74 -10.91
C ASP A 21 7.85 -8.48 -9.70
N LYS A 22 7.62 -7.39 -8.99
CA LYS A 22 8.40 -7.07 -7.79
C LYS A 22 7.87 -7.76 -6.54
N ILE A 23 6.71 -8.40 -6.64
CA ILE A 23 6.13 -9.12 -5.51
C ILE A 23 6.55 -10.57 -5.63
N GLU A 24 7.34 -11.03 -4.68
CA GLU A 24 7.87 -12.40 -4.71
C GLU A 24 7.16 -13.35 -3.77
N LYS A 25 6.53 -12.80 -2.75
CA LYS A 25 5.89 -13.60 -1.70
C LYS A 25 4.43 -13.23 -1.55
N SER A 26 3.73 -13.90 -0.67
CA SER A 26 2.31 -13.66 -0.45
C SER A 26 2.07 -12.30 0.18
N LEU A 27 1.00 -11.65 -0.25
CA LEU A 27 0.57 -10.40 0.35
C LEU A 27 -0.36 -10.66 1.50
N VAL A 28 -0.25 -9.85 2.54
CA VAL A 28 -1.07 -9.97 3.74
C VAL A 28 -1.59 -8.59 4.12
N LEU A 29 -2.86 -8.53 4.49
CA LEU A 29 -3.42 -7.31 5.06
C LEU A 29 -3.45 -7.50 6.57
N ARG A 30 -2.67 -6.70 7.28
CA ARG A 30 -2.54 -6.83 8.73
C ARG A 30 -2.16 -5.49 9.37
N THR A 31 -2.26 -5.41 10.68
CA THR A 31 -1.78 -4.23 11.39
C THR A 31 -0.25 -4.26 11.48
N ARG A 32 0.34 -3.13 11.80
CA ARG A 32 1.80 -2.99 11.83
C ARG A 32 2.46 -3.95 12.82
N GLN A 33 3.67 -4.35 12.49
CA GLN A 33 4.52 -5.18 13.34
C GLN A 33 5.89 -4.55 13.44
N LYS A 34 6.64 -4.96 14.46
CA LYS A 34 8.00 -4.49 14.65
C LYS A 34 8.86 -4.85 13.44
N GLY A 35 9.62 -3.88 12.97
CA GLY A 35 10.48 -4.10 11.81
C GLY A 35 9.85 -3.75 10.47
N ASP A 36 8.58 -3.39 10.45
CA ASP A 36 7.93 -2.99 9.20
C ASP A 36 8.54 -1.70 8.65
N PHE A 37 8.68 -1.67 7.33
CA PHE A 37 9.24 -0.51 6.65
C PHE A 37 8.57 -0.33 5.29
N LEU A 38 8.74 0.86 4.72
CA LEU A 38 8.35 1.11 3.34
C LEU A 38 9.48 1.85 2.63
N THR A 39 9.46 1.79 1.30
CA THR A 39 10.44 2.49 0.47
C THR A 39 9.84 3.82 0.05
N ILE A 40 10.57 4.90 0.28
CA ILE A 40 10.02 6.25 0.16
C ILE A 40 10.46 7.01 -1.10
N ASP A 41 11.46 6.53 -1.82
CA ASP A 41 11.94 7.24 -3.00
C ASP A 41 12.51 6.28 -4.05
N ASP A 42 12.95 6.84 -5.18
CA ASP A 42 13.47 6.05 -6.28
C ASP A 42 14.85 5.46 -6.01
N ARG A 43 15.50 5.87 -4.94
CA ARG A 43 16.78 5.31 -4.52
C ARG A 43 16.57 4.14 -3.58
N PHE A 44 15.33 3.77 -3.36
CA PHE A 44 14.94 2.68 -2.47
C PHE A 44 15.36 2.91 -1.02
N SER A 45 15.35 4.16 -0.60
CA SER A 45 15.55 4.49 0.80
C SER A 45 14.40 3.94 1.63
N ARG A 46 14.71 3.33 2.76
CA ARG A 46 13.71 2.72 3.62
C ARG A 46 13.38 3.64 4.78
N LYS A 47 12.13 3.61 5.17
CA LYS A 47 11.68 4.33 6.36
C LYS A 47 10.84 3.38 7.19
N SER A 48 11.09 3.30 8.49
CA SER A 48 10.27 2.43 9.34
C SER A 48 8.83 2.92 9.34
N ILE A 49 7.89 2.00 9.45
CA ILE A 49 6.47 2.35 9.49
C ILE A 49 6.19 3.23 10.71
N GLN A 50 6.85 2.96 11.83
CA GLN A 50 6.67 3.78 13.01
C GLN A 50 7.06 5.24 12.75
N ASP A 51 8.23 5.47 12.17
CA ASP A 51 8.68 6.82 11.85
C ASP A 51 7.78 7.49 10.83
N TYR A 52 7.33 6.73 9.84
CA TYR A 52 6.41 7.25 8.84
C TYR A 52 5.10 7.72 9.48
N MET A 53 4.53 6.89 10.35
CA MET A 53 3.26 7.23 11.00
C MET A 53 3.40 8.41 11.94
N VAL A 54 4.53 8.54 12.62
CA VAL A 54 4.80 9.70 13.47
C VAL A 54 4.92 10.97 12.62
N ASN A 55 5.64 10.90 11.50
CA ASN A 55 5.78 12.04 10.61
C ASN A 55 4.46 12.49 10.00
N GLU A 56 3.56 11.53 9.73
CA GLU A 56 2.24 11.85 9.18
C GLU A 56 1.25 12.24 10.27
N LYS A 57 1.70 12.26 11.52
CA LYS A 57 0.86 12.65 12.67
C LYS A 57 -0.38 11.78 12.83
N ILE A 58 -0.25 10.51 12.51
CA ILE A 58 -1.33 9.56 12.68
C ILE A 58 -1.50 9.27 14.17
N PRO A 59 -2.70 9.44 14.75
CA PRO A 59 -2.92 9.17 16.17
C PRO A 59 -2.56 7.73 16.54
N ARG A 60 -2.02 7.54 17.74
CA ARG A 60 -1.57 6.23 18.18
C ARG A 60 -2.68 5.17 18.13
N SER A 61 -3.88 5.54 18.52
CA SER A 61 -5.00 4.60 18.50
C SER A 61 -5.30 4.10 17.10
N ILE A 62 -5.14 4.96 16.11
CA ILE A 62 -5.35 4.59 14.72
C ILE A 62 -4.18 3.76 14.20
N ARG A 63 -2.96 4.07 14.61
CA ARG A 63 -1.78 3.31 14.19
C ARG A 63 -1.87 1.83 14.54
N GLU A 64 -2.43 1.53 15.72
CA GLU A 64 -2.53 0.15 16.18
C GLU A 64 -3.59 -0.66 15.42
N GLU A 65 -4.58 0.02 14.84
CA GLU A 65 -5.69 -0.65 14.16
C GLU A 65 -5.65 -0.54 12.65
N MET A 66 -4.79 0.30 12.10
CA MET A 66 -4.74 0.56 10.67
C MET A 66 -4.25 -0.67 9.90
N PRO A 67 -5.03 -1.15 8.91
CA PRO A 67 -4.55 -2.25 8.09
C PRO A 67 -3.47 -1.79 7.12
N LEU A 68 -2.45 -2.62 6.94
CA LEU A 68 -1.37 -2.37 6.00
C LEU A 68 -1.26 -3.56 5.07
N LEU A 69 -1.05 -3.28 3.78
CA LEU A 69 -0.79 -4.35 2.81
C LEU A 69 0.70 -4.61 2.79
N CYS A 70 1.10 -5.82 3.12
CA CYS A 70 2.50 -6.16 3.33
C CYS A 70 2.93 -7.41 2.60
N GLU A 71 4.21 -7.42 2.20
CA GLU A 71 4.91 -8.62 1.77
C GLU A 71 5.99 -8.80 2.84
N GLU A 72 5.77 -9.70 3.79
CA GLU A 72 6.59 -9.82 5.00
C GLU A 72 6.65 -8.47 5.74
N ASN A 73 7.85 -7.92 5.96
CA ASN A 73 7.98 -6.65 6.65
C ASN A 73 7.98 -5.44 5.71
N HIS A 74 8.00 -5.69 4.39
CA HIS A 74 7.95 -4.59 3.43
C HIS A 74 6.50 -4.21 3.18
N VAL A 75 6.12 -3.03 3.62
CA VAL A 75 4.75 -2.55 3.47
C VAL A 75 4.61 -1.98 2.07
N LEU A 76 3.62 -2.49 1.31
CA LEU A 76 3.34 -1.99 -0.03
C LEU A 76 2.48 -0.75 0.02
N TRP A 77 1.52 -0.72 0.92
CA TRP A 77 0.49 0.30 0.93
C TRP A 77 0.04 0.62 2.33
N VAL A 78 0.01 1.91 2.64
CA VAL A 78 -0.61 2.44 3.86
C VAL A 78 -1.91 3.10 3.39
N PRO A 79 -3.06 2.42 3.50
CA PRO A 79 -4.31 2.92 2.94
C PRO A 79 -4.66 4.31 3.44
N GLY A 80 -5.05 5.17 2.51
CA GLY A 80 -5.34 6.56 2.82
C GLY A 80 -4.12 7.48 2.83
N TYR A 81 -2.91 6.93 2.73
CA TYR A 81 -1.68 7.71 2.82
C TYR A 81 -0.78 7.52 1.59
N ARG A 82 -0.05 6.40 1.52
CA ARG A 82 0.84 6.23 0.36
C ARG A 82 1.15 4.78 0.07
N ILE A 83 1.74 4.53 -1.11
CA ILE A 83 2.29 3.23 -1.45
C ILE A 83 3.82 3.29 -1.36
N SER A 84 4.45 2.12 -1.25
CA SER A 84 5.91 2.01 -1.27
C SER A 84 6.43 2.27 -2.69
N SER A 85 7.47 3.06 -2.81
CA SER A 85 8.07 3.35 -4.12
C SER A 85 8.67 2.11 -4.78
N PHE A 86 9.03 1.10 -4.00
CA PHE A 86 9.62 -0.11 -4.55
C PHE A 86 8.67 -0.85 -5.50
N TYR A 87 7.37 -0.82 -5.20
CA TYR A 87 6.37 -1.55 -5.98
C TYR A 87 5.64 -0.67 -6.99
N LYS A 88 6.11 0.55 -7.19
CA LYS A 88 5.45 1.50 -8.05
C LYS A 88 5.54 1.06 -9.50
N ILE A 89 4.46 1.21 -10.25
CA ILE A 89 4.48 0.87 -11.67
C ILE A 89 5.28 1.93 -12.45
N ASN A 90 5.90 1.47 -13.53
CA ASN A 90 6.65 2.36 -14.42
C ASN A 90 6.51 1.85 -15.85
N GLU A 91 7.20 2.51 -16.78
CA GLU A 91 7.10 2.14 -18.20
C GLU A 91 7.63 0.75 -18.53
N ASN A 92 8.43 0.16 -17.64
CA ASN A 92 8.97 -1.18 -17.83
C ASN A 92 8.12 -2.26 -17.17
N THR A 93 7.06 -1.88 -16.49
CA THR A 93 6.18 -2.83 -15.80
C THR A 93 5.44 -3.68 -16.83
N LYS A 94 5.55 -5.01 -16.70
CA LYS A 94 4.88 -5.94 -17.60
C LYS A 94 3.51 -6.35 -17.10
N TYR A 95 3.40 -6.62 -15.82
CA TYR A 95 2.15 -7.05 -15.21
C TYR A 95 1.82 -6.13 -14.05
N ILE A 96 0.56 -5.75 -13.97
CA ILE A 96 0.10 -4.81 -12.94
C ILE A 96 -0.87 -5.54 -12.02
N LEU A 97 -0.61 -5.45 -10.72
CA LEU A 97 -1.52 -5.96 -9.71
C LEU A 97 -2.39 -4.80 -9.23
N GLN A 98 -3.70 -4.96 -9.38
CA GLN A 98 -4.63 -3.98 -8.85
C GLN A 98 -5.16 -4.48 -7.51
N VAL A 99 -5.07 -3.65 -6.50
CA VAL A 99 -5.58 -3.96 -5.17
C VAL A 99 -6.63 -2.94 -4.79
N GLN A 100 -7.80 -3.42 -4.42
CA GLN A 100 -8.88 -2.57 -3.92
C GLN A 100 -9.17 -2.96 -2.48
N LEU A 101 -9.30 -1.98 -1.62
CA LEU A 101 -9.67 -2.20 -0.24
C LEU A 101 -11.12 -1.79 -0.06
N ARG A 102 -11.97 -2.71 0.37
CA ARG A 102 -13.38 -2.45 0.58
C ARG A 102 -13.81 -3.03 1.92
N GLY A 103 -14.28 -2.17 2.80
CA GLY A 103 -14.85 -2.64 4.06
C GLY A 103 -13.97 -3.60 4.85
N GLY A 104 -12.65 -3.38 4.81
CA GLY A 104 -11.72 -4.24 5.51
C GLY A 104 -11.27 -5.48 4.74
N GLN A 105 -11.75 -5.66 3.51
CA GLN A 105 -11.34 -6.76 2.65
C GLN A 105 -10.55 -6.25 1.46
N ILE A 106 -9.68 -7.08 0.91
CA ILE A 106 -8.95 -6.72 -0.29
C ILE A 106 -9.42 -7.56 -1.47
N ASP A 107 -9.54 -6.90 -2.62
CA ASP A 107 -9.77 -7.54 -3.89
C ASP A 107 -8.54 -7.32 -4.74
N VAL A 108 -8.03 -8.36 -5.36
CA VAL A 108 -6.84 -8.26 -6.20
C VAL A 108 -7.15 -8.75 -7.61
N GLY A 109 -6.51 -8.12 -8.57
CA GLY A 109 -6.59 -8.53 -9.96
C GLY A 109 -5.25 -8.29 -10.62
N THR A 110 -4.90 -9.14 -11.59
CA THR A 110 -3.64 -9.01 -12.32
C THR A 110 -3.92 -8.60 -13.75
N TYR A 111 -3.20 -7.61 -14.22
CA TYR A 111 -3.36 -7.09 -15.57
C TYR A 111 -2.06 -7.15 -16.36
#